data_7ec7ebcaaef0ed573e823cfbceb29314
#
_entry.id   7ec7ebcaaef0ed573e823cfbceb29314
#
_cell.length_a   1.000
_cell.length_b   1.000
_cell.length_c   1.000
_cell.angle_alpha   90.00
_cell.angle_beta   90.00
_cell.angle_gamma   90.00
#
_symmetry.space_group_name_H-M   'P 1'
#
loop_
_entity.id
_entity.type
_entity.pdbx_description
1 polymer ?
#
loop_
_entity_poly.entity_id
_entity_poly.type
_entity_poly.pdbx_seq_one_letter_code
_entity_poly.pdbx_strand_id
1 'polypeptide(L)'
;MLEVKELKKSYGDLHVLKGINIQVNKGDVISILGPSGSGKTTFLRCLNFLEPSDDGTLIFDDETYDLKHIHKKQIASLRKKTGFVFQNYNLFLNKTALQNVTEGLIVARKMNKKEAIEIGKKALDKV
;
A
#
# COMPACT_ATOMS: atom_id res chain seq x y z
N MET A 1 8.74 9.78 -7.79
CA MET A 1 9.68 9.59 -6.66
C MET A 1 8.88 9.36 -5.39
N LEU A 2 9.36 8.49 -4.49
CA LEU A 2 8.80 8.29 -3.16
C LEU A 2 9.90 8.54 -2.13
N GLU A 3 9.66 9.39 -1.16
CA GLU A 3 10.58 9.63 -0.05
C GLU A 3 9.82 9.55 1.27
N VAL A 4 10.39 8.85 2.25
CA VAL A 4 9.87 8.72 3.62
C VAL A 4 10.89 9.31 4.57
N LYS A 5 10.43 10.17 5.48
CA LYS A 5 11.27 10.80 6.50
C LYS A 5 10.70 10.53 7.89
N GLU A 6 11.58 10.08 8.78
CA GLU A 6 11.30 9.93 10.21
C GLU A 6 10.04 9.12 10.52
N LEU A 7 9.76 8.08 9.72
CA LEU A 7 8.59 7.23 9.97
C LEU A 7 8.71 6.49 11.29
N LYS A 8 7.77 6.73 12.18
CA LYS A 8 7.70 6.11 13.51
C LYS A 8 6.41 5.33 13.70
N LYS A 9 6.52 4.18 14.37
CA LYS A 9 5.39 3.36 14.78
C LYS A 9 5.69 2.60 16.05
N SER A 10 4.79 2.69 17.02
CA SER A 10 4.86 1.97 18.28
C SER A 10 3.53 1.24 18.54
N TYR A 11 3.60 0.20 19.34
CA TYR A 11 2.45 -0.53 19.89
C TYR A 11 2.62 -0.57 21.41
N GLY A 12 1.94 0.33 22.11
CA GLY A 12 2.20 0.57 23.52
C GLY A 12 3.66 0.98 23.73
N ASP A 13 4.38 0.28 24.61
CA ASP A 13 5.79 0.56 24.92
C ASP A 13 6.77 -0.02 23.88
N LEU A 14 6.27 -0.81 22.92
CA LEU A 14 7.10 -1.41 21.89
C LEU A 14 7.29 -0.47 20.71
N HIS A 15 8.47 0.14 20.60
CA HIS A 15 8.87 0.98 19.47
C HIS A 15 9.37 0.11 18.30
N VAL A 16 8.52 -0.07 17.27
CA VAL A 16 8.79 -0.94 16.12
C VAL A 16 9.54 -0.20 15.02
N LEU A 17 9.07 0.98 14.63
CA LEU A 17 9.75 1.87 13.69
C LEU A 17 10.23 3.10 14.43
N LYS A 18 11.54 3.36 14.38
CA LYS A 18 12.21 4.37 15.23
C LYS A 18 12.76 5.56 14.43
N GLY A 19 12.08 5.96 13.37
CA GLY A 19 12.53 7.04 12.49
C GLY A 19 13.18 6.48 11.22
N ILE A 20 12.38 5.77 10.40
CA ILE A 20 12.86 5.19 9.15
C ILE A 20 12.89 6.27 8.06
N ASN A 21 14.02 6.35 7.38
CA ASN A 21 14.24 7.23 6.24
C ASN A 21 14.55 6.36 5.02
N ILE A 22 13.86 6.58 3.91
CA ILE A 22 14.10 5.90 2.63
C ILE A 22 13.73 6.81 1.46
N GLN A 23 14.50 6.72 0.40
CA GLN A 23 14.20 7.37 -0.88
C GLN A 23 14.18 6.32 -1.98
N VAL A 24 13.16 6.36 -2.82
CA VAL A 24 12.94 5.43 -3.94
C VAL A 24 12.68 6.24 -5.19
N ASN A 25 13.51 6.04 -6.21
CA ASN A 25 13.35 6.70 -7.50
C ASN A 25 12.52 5.84 -8.45
N LYS A 26 12.06 6.44 -9.53
CA LYS A 26 11.34 5.69 -10.57
C LYS A 26 12.24 4.62 -11.18
N GLY A 27 11.76 3.38 -11.17
CA GLY A 27 12.47 2.22 -11.70
C GLY A 27 13.29 1.44 -10.65
N ASP A 28 13.43 1.98 -9.42
CA ASP A 28 14.13 1.26 -8.35
C ASP A 28 13.36 0.03 -7.90
N VAL A 29 14.11 -1.00 -7.52
CA VAL A 29 13.62 -2.18 -6.80
C VAL A 29 14.32 -2.23 -5.45
N ILE A 30 13.54 -2.12 -4.38
CA ILE A 30 14.04 -2.08 -3.00
C ILE A 30 13.76 -3.42 -2.30
N SER A 31 14.79 -4.02 -1.74
CA SER A 31 14.65 -5.19 -0.87
C SER A 31 14.85 -4.79 0.59
N ILE A 32 13.88 -5.15 1.45
CA ILE A 32 13.94 -4.90 2.88
C ILE A 32 14.31 -6.20 3.58
N LEU A 33 15.50 -6.25 4.16
CA LEU A 33 16.04 -7.41 4.85
C LEU A 33 16.02 -7.23 6.37
N GLY A 34 15.89 -8.33 7.09
CA GLY A 34 15.92 -8.34 8.55
C GLY A 34 15.26 -9.57 9.14
N PRO A 35 15.49 -9.87 10.42
CA PRO A 35 14.89 -11.02 11.11
C PRO A 35 13.36 -10.90 11.20
N SER A 36 12.70 -12.02 11.53
CA SER A 36 11.25 -12.00 11.81
C SER A 36 10.97 -11.06 12.99
N GLY A 37 9.89 -10.29 12.89
CA GLY A 37 9.50 -9.33 13.92
C GLY A 37 10.25 -7.99 13.91
N SER A 38 11.16 -7.75 12.95
CA SER A 38 11.94 -6.49 12.87
C SER A 38 11.16 -5.28 12.31
N GLY A 39 9.86 -5.42 12.05
CA GLY A 39 9.02 -4.31 11.60
C GLY A 39 8.89 -4.16 10.08
N LYS A 40 9.44 -5.06 9.25
CA LYS A 40 9.34 -4.98 7.77
C LYS A 40 7.91 -4.87 7.26
N THR A 41 7.06 -5.77 7.73
CA THR A 41 5.62 -5.77 7.37
C THR A 41 4.91 -4.52 7.90
N THR A 42 5.23 -4.08 9.12
CA THR A 42 4.71 -2.86 9.71
C THR A 42 5.08 -1.65 8.87
N PHE A 43 6.34 -1.55 8.42
CA PHE A 43 6.82 -0.49 7.54
C PHE A 43 6.00 -0.43 6.23
N LEU A 44 5.86 -1.56 5.52
CA LEU A 44 5.07 -1.62 4.28
C LEU A 44 3.59 -1.30 4.51
N ARG A 45 3.02 -1.73 5.64
CA ARG A 45 1.63 -1.42 6.01
C ARG A 45 1.44 0.07 6.29
N CYS A 46 2.39 0.71 6.96
CA CYS A 46 2.37 2.15 7.19
C CYS A 46 2.43 2.93 5.87
N LEU A 47 3.29 2.53 4.92
CA LEU A 47 3.40 3.18 3.61
C LEU A 47 2.10 3.10 2.80
N ASN A 48 1.32 2.05 2.97
CA ASN A 48 0.02 1.89 2.28
C ASN A 48 -1.18 2.23 3.18
N PHE A 49 -0.93 2.84 4.33
CA PHE A 49 -1.95 3.27 5.32
C PHE A 49 -2.87 2.13 5.81
N LEU A 50 -2.43 0.89 5.71
CA LEU A 50 -3.10 -0.26 6.34
C LEU A 50 -2.88 -0.27 7.86
N GLU A 51 -1.83 0.44 8.29
CA GLU A 51 -1.49 0.70 9.68
C GLU A 51 -1.24 2.21 9.83
N PRO A 52 -1.83 2.91 10.80
CA PRO A 52 -1.54 4.33 11.03
C PRO A 52 -0.13 4.51 11.57
N SER A 53 0.60 5.49 11.05
CA SER A 53 1.90 5.89 11.57
C SER A 53 1.72 6.83 12.75
N ASP A 54 2.66 6.82 13.69
CA ASP A 54 2.65 7.72 14.85
C ASP A 54 3.28 9.07 14.51
N ASP A 55 4.24 9.06 13.57
CA ASP A 55 4.94 10.25 13.10
C ASP A 55 5.60 9.97 11.75
N GLY A 56 6.02 11.02 11.06
CA GLY A 56 6.77 10.96 9.82
C GLY A 56 6.15 11.73 8.67
N THR A 57 6.95 11.86 7.62
CA THR A 57 6.54 12.54 6.38
C THR A 57 6.69 11.60 5.20
N LEU A 58 5.71 11.60 4.32
CA LEU A 58 5.76 10.93 3.03
C LEU A 58 5.74 11.99 1.92
N ILE A 59 6.71 11.94 1.03
CA ILE A 59 6.71 12.70 -0.23
C ILE A 59 6.47 11.72 -1.37
N PHE A 60 5.43 11.94 -2.15
CA PHE A 60 5.08 11.09 -3.27
C PHE A 60 4.66 11.94 -4.47
N ASP A 61 5.40 11.82 -5.59
CA ASP A 61 5.18 12.61 -6.81
C ASP A 61 5.05 14.12 -6.54
N ASP A 62 6.03 14.67 -5.79
CA ASP A 62 6.13 16.08 -5.41
C ASP A 62 5.05 16.61 -4.43
N GLU A 63 4.14 15.74 -3.98
CA GLU A 63 3.19 16.04 -2.91
C GLU A 63 3.72 15.56 -1.55
N THR A 64 3.62 16.41 -0.53
CA THR A 64 4.08 16.12 0.83
C THR A 64 2.90 15.83 1.74
N TYR A 65 2.99 14.76 2.52
CA TYR A 65 1.96 14.30 3.46
C TYR A 65 2.54 14.14 4.85
N ASP A 66 1.89 14.75 5.85
CA ASP A 66 2.13 14.46 7.25
C ASP A 66 1.44 13.15 7.61
N LEU A 67 2.22 12.11 7.91
CA LEU A 67 1.69 10.76 8.15
C LEU A 67 0.88 10.65 9.44
N LYS A 68 1.13 11.53 10.39
CA LYS A 68 0.39 11.58 11.67
C LYS A 68 -1.01 12.16 11.50
N HIS A 69 -1.15 13.17 10.64
CA HIS A 69 -2.40 13.94 10.48
C HIS A 69 -3.03 13.78 9.08
N ILE A 70 -2.65 12.75 8.33
CA ILE A 70 -3.15 12.52 6.99
C ILE A 70 -4.67 12.26 6.96
N HIS A 71 -5.37 12.93 6.06
CA HIS A 71 -6.82 12.80 5.93
C HIS A 71 -7.24 11.60 5.06
N LYS A 72 -8.42 11.04 5.34
CA LYS A 72 -8.99 9.89 4.60
C LYS A 72 -9.02 10.10 3.08
N LYS A 73 -9.27 11.32 2.59
CA LYS A 73 -9.29 11.64 1.16
C LYS A 73 -7.89 11.52 0.54
N GLN A 74 -6.85 11.97 1.24
CA GLN A 74 -5.46 11.86 0.79
C GLN A 74 -5.02 10.39 0.76
N ILE A 75 -5.36 9.60 1.79
CA ILE A 75 -5.12 8.16 1.83
C ILE A 75 -5.78 7.47 0.64
N ALA A 76 -7.04 7.78 0.34
CA ALA A 76 -7.76 7.20 -0.80
C ALA A 76 -7.10 7.57 -2.14
N SER A 77 -6.60 8.79 -2.29
CA SER A 77 -5.84 9.23 -3.47
C SER A 77 -4.53 8.46 -3.64
N LEU A 78 -3.75 8.35 -2.57
CA LEU A 78 -2.47 7.61 -2.57
C LEU A 78 -2.66 6.13 -2.87
N ARG A 79 -3.66 5.48 -2.27
CA ARG A 79 -3.99 4.07 -2.52
C ARG A 79 -4.39 3.78 -3.98
N LYS A 80 -4.94 4.75 -4.71
CA LYS A 80 -5.22 4.60 -6.14
C LYS A 80 -3.95 4.60 -6.99
N LYS A 81 -2.88 5.24 -6.51
CA LYS A 81 -1.57 5.31 -7.17
C LYS A 81 -0.64 4.17 -6.78
N THR A 82 -0.95 3.41 -5.72
CA THR A 82 -0.12 2.32 -5.18
C THR A 82 -0.82 0.97 -5.30
N GLY A 83 -0.04 -0.10 -5.34
CA GLY A 83 -0.51 -1.48 -5.22
C GLY A 83 0.15 -2.14 -4.01
N PHE A 84 -0.61 -2.93 -3.26
CA PHE A 84 -0.12 -3.70 -2.14
C PHE A 84 -0.40 -5.17 -2.35
N VAL A 85 0.65 -6.00 -2.30
CA VAL A 85 0.53 -7.45 -2.38
C VAL A 85 0.67 -8.03 -0.98
N PHE A 86 -0.39 -8.68 -0.49
CA PHE A 86 -0.41 -9.29 0.83
C PHE A 86 0.40 -10.60 0.87
N GLN A 87 0.85 -10.98 2.05
CA GLN A 87 1.52 -12.25 2.31
C GLN A 87 0.62 -13.46 2.04
N ASN A 88 -0.68 -13.33 2.34
CA ASN A 88 -1.73 -14.29 2.05
C ASN A 88 -2.55 -13.80 0.88
N TYR A 89 -3.29 -14.69 0.25
CA TYR A 89 -4.10 -14.37 -0.93
C TYR A 89 -5.18 -13.32 -0.66
N ASN A 90 -5.74 -13.28 0.56
CA ASN A 90 -6.78 -12.34 1.00
C ASN A 90 -7.96 -12.23 0.02
N LEU A 91 -8.38 -13.37 -0.51
CA LEU A 91 -9.48 -13.45 -1.46
C LEU A 91 -10.83 -13.34 -0.74
N PHE A 92 -11.77 -12.71 -1.41
CA PHE A 92 -13.19 -12.78 -1.02
C PHE A 92 -13.71 -14.19 -1.33
N LEU A 93 -13.97 -14.98 -0.28
CA LEU A 93 -14.38 -16.38 -0.40
C LEU A 93 -15.72 -16.57 -1.09
N ASN A 94 -16.58 -15.56 -1.05
CA ASN A 94 -17.91 -15.55 -1.68
C ASN A 94 -17.89 -15.03 -3.13
N LYS A 95 -16.70 -14.86 -3.74
CA LYS A 95 -16.52 -14.35 -5.10
C LYS A 95 -15.71 -15.30 -5.96
N THR A 96 -16.00 -15.31 -7.26
CA THR A 96 -15.19 -16.05 -8.24
C THR A 96 -13.79 -15.43 -8.41
N ALA A 97 -12.87 -16.15 -9.05
CA ALA A 97 -11.55 -15.61 -9.37
C ALA A 97 -11.64 -14.30 -10.15
N LEU A 98 -12.46 -14.26 -11.21
CA LEU A 98 -12.66 -13.05 -12.01
C LEU A 98 -13.24 -11.90 -11.18
N GLN A 99 -14.19 -12.16 -10.30
CA GLN A 99 -14.75 -11.15 -9.41
C GLN A 99 -13.71 -10.62 -8.42
N ASN A 100 -12.85 -11.48 -7.86
CA ASN A 100 -11.74 -11.05 -7.01
C ASN A 100 -10.78 -10.12 -7.74
N VAL A 101 -10.38 -10.47 -8.97
CA VAL A 101 -9.47 -9.66 -9.79
C VAL A 101 -10.08 -8.31 -10.18
N THR A 102 -11.38 -8.29 -10.46
CA THR A 102 -12.06 -7.07 -10.94
C THR A 102 -12.60 -6.17 -9.83
N GLU A 103 -12.62 -6.64 -8.57
CA GLU A 103 -13.22 -5.90 -7.45
C GLU A 103 -12.62 -4.50 -7.28
N GLY A 104 -11.29 -4.41 -7.25
CA GLY A 104 -10.60 -3.13 -7.11
C GLY A 104 -10.86 -2.16 -8.27
N LEU A 105 -11.06 -2.68 -9.47
CA LEU A 105 -11.39 -1.86 -10.65
C LEU A 105 -12.82 -1.30 -10.55
N ILE A 106 -13.77 -2.13 -10.17
CA ILE A 106 -15.20 -1.77 -10.12
C ILE A 106 -15.49 -0.88 -8.91
N VAL A 107 -15.07 -1.32 -7.70
CA VAL A 107 -15.45 -0.66 -6.44
C VAL A 107 -14.57 0.54 -6.15
N ALA A 108 -13.24 0.39 -6.19
CA ALA A 108 -12.32 1.46 -5.80
C ALA A 108 -12.09 2.47 -6.92
N ARG A 109 -11.95 2.02 -8.17
CA ARG A 109 -11.71 2.88 -9.34
C ARG A 109 -12.99 3.30 -10.07
N LYS A 110 -14.14 2.72 -9.69
CA LYS A 110 -15.46 2.98 -10.31
C LYS A 110 -15.46 2.77 -11.83
N MET A 111 -14.68 1.80 -12.30
CA MET A 111 -14.59 1.42 -13.70
C MET A 111 -15.88 0.77 -14.18
N ASN A 112 -16.22 0.92 -15.44
CA ASN A 112 -17.35 0.21 -16.06
C ASN A 112 -17.15 -1.30 -15.94
N LYS A 113 -18.21 -2.04 -15.57
CA LYS A 113 -18.14 -3.47 -15.32
C LYS A 113 -17.66 -4.28 -16.53
N LYS A 114 -18.09 -3.92 -17.75
CA LYS A 114 -17.67 -4.61 -18.98
C LYS A 114 -16.16 -4.45 -19.21
N GLU A 115 -15.66 -3.23 -19.08
CA GLU A 115 -14.23 -2.91 -19.20
C GLU A 115 -13.39 -3.62 -18.13
N ALA A 116 -13.84 -3.59 -16.88
CA ALA A 116 -13.18 -4.30 -15.78
C ALA A 116 -13.08 -5.82 -16.02
N ILE A 117 -14.14 -6.43 -16.57
CA ILE A 117 -14.17 -7.86 -16.91
C ILE A 117 -13.15 -8.19 -18.00
N GLU A 118 -13.05 -7.38 -19.06
CA GLU A 118 -12.04 -7.59 -20.11
C GLU A 118 -10.61 -7.48 -19.60
N ILE A 119 -10.34 -6.49 -18.74
CA ILE A 119 -9.03 -6.33 -18.08
C ILE A 119 -8.75 -7.53 -17.17
N GLY A 120 -9.75 -7.96 -16.38
CA GLY A 120 -9.63 -9.09 -15.48
C GLY A 120 -9.34 -10.41 -16.19
N LYS A 121 -10.03 -10.69 -17.33
CA LYS A 121 -9.76 -11.85 -18.16
C LYS A 121 -8.32 -11.84 -18.70
N LYS A 122 -7.89 -10.71 -19.28
CA LYS A 122 -6.51 -10.54 -19.76
C LYS A 122 -5.47 -10.72 -18.67
N ALA A 123 -5.77 -10.32 -17.42
CA ALA A 123 -4.87 -10.53 -16.30
C ALA A 123 -4.77 -12.02 -15.92
N LEU A 124 -5.91 -12.72 -15.86
CA LEU A 124 -5.95 -14.16 -15.56
C LEU A 124 -5.30 -15.01 -16.65
N ASP A 125 -5.42 -14.61 -17.93
CA ASP A 125 -4.79 -15.32 -19.05
C ASP A 125 -3.24 -15.26 -19.03
N LYS A 126 -2.64 -14.38 -18.22
CA LYS A 126 -1.19 -14.25 -18.06
C LYS A 126 -0.59 -15.21 -17.03
N VAL A 127 -1.41 -15.82 -16.20
CA VAL A 127 -1.00 -16.69 -15.11
C VAL A 127 -1.68 -18.04 -15.17
#